data_24d5d42942f32fffee17a99821c9b815
#
_entry.id   24d5d42942f32fffee17a99821c9b815
#
_cell.length_a   1.000
_cell.length_b   1.000
_cell.length_c   1.000
_cell.angle_alpha   90.00
_cell.angle_beta   90.00
_cell.angle_gamma   90.00
#
_symmetry.space_group_name_H-M   'P 1'
#
loop_
_entity.id
_entity.type
_entity.pdbx_description
1 polymer ?
#
loop_
_entity_poly.entity_id
_entity_poly.type
_entity_poly.pdbx_seq_one_letter_code
_entity_poly.pdbx_strand_id
1 'polypeptide(L)'
;MSELKIHGVSAGYGRETVLDDVGLTVAEGTTTAVLGGSGSGKTTLLRVVAGFLRAGSGTVTVGGRTVAGPGTWLPPERRGVGYVRQDGALFPHLSVAGNIAFGLPWPRRRHHDRVLELLDLVGLPAAIAERHPDQLSGGQQQRVALARALAPRPGLILLDEPFSSLDTALRSATREATARALRATGATVVLVTHDQDEALSFADEVAILKDGRFRQVASPRTVYREPVDAEVAEFLGDALLIAGNAADGSVTCRLGTLPVHGSATGDVDGDVDGDVDVMIRPEQLTLTRPGAGELDAVVRDVAYFGHDAVVELDPAGDRSGSESRDPLRSRVLGVDAPAPGELVGVSVAGRVRTFPRARDSRAFALRTGHR
;
A
#
# COMPACT_ATOMS: atom_id res chain seq x y z
N MET A 1 -3.51 -24.42 1.49
CA MET A 1 -3.17 -23.04 1.86
C MET A 1 -1.78 -23.06 2.50
N SER A 2 -1.00 -22.03 2.41
CA SER A 2 0.41 -22.08 2.86
C SER A 2 0.81 -20.75 3.48
N GLU A 3 1.14 -20.76 4.75
CA GLU A 3 1.78 -19.62 5.42
C GLU A 3 3.08 -19.26 4.72
N LEU A 4 3.38 -17.96 4.58
CA LEU A 4 4.68 -17.46 4.14
C LEU A 4 5.43 -16.87 5.33
N LYS A 5 6.67 -17.29 5.54
CA LYS A 5 7.59 -16.68 6.50
C LYS A 5 8.87 -16.25 5.80
N ILE A 6 9.23 -14.99 5.96
CA ILE A 6 10.48 -14.38 5.54
C ILE A 6 11.20 -13.95 6.80
N HIS A 7 12.44 -14.36 6.99
CA HIS A 7 13.20 -14.03 8.18
C HIS A 7 14.62 -13.61 7.82
N GLY A 8 14.97 -12.35 8.14
CA GLY A 8 16.30 -11.80 7.99
C GLY A 8 16.83 -11.80 6.55
N VAL A 9 15.93 -11.65 5.55
CA VAL A 9 16.30 -11.74 4.14
C VAL A 9 16.97 -10.46 3.67
N SER A 10 18.21 -10.60 3.19
CA SER A 10 18.90 -9.56 2.42
C SER A 10 19.14 -10.04 0.99
N ALA A 11 18.84 -9.19 0.01
CA ALA A 11 18.97 -9.52 -1.41
C ALA A 11 19.22 -8.27 -2.26
N GLY A 12 19.84 -8.46 -3.42
CA GLY A 12 20.14 -7.37 -4.33
C GLY A 12 20.71 -7.84 -5.66
N TYR A 13 21.28 -6.92 -6.42
CA TYR A 13 21.84 -7.17 -7.73
C TYR A 13 23.32 -6.75 -7.77
N GLY A 14 24.19 -7.71 -8.05
CA GLY A 14 25.62 -7.47 -8.05
C GLY A 14 26.14 -7.06 -6.66
N ARG A 15 26.54 -5.81 -6.49
CA ARG A 15 27.02 -5.24 -5.21
C ARG A 15 25.97 -4.39 -4.50
N GLU A 16 24.85 -4.12 -5.15
CA GLU A 16 23.78 -3.28 -4.61
C GLU A 16 22.80 -4.12 -3.78
N THR A 17 22.68 -3.80 -2.49
CA THR A 17 21.68 -4.39 -1.61
C THR A 17 20.37 -3.62 -1.78
N VAL A 18 19.30 -4.33 -2.15
CA VAL A 18 17.95 -3.75 -2.35
C VAL A 18 17.03 -4.08 -1.19
N LEU A 19 17.16 -5.28 -0.62
CA LEU A 19 16.47 -5.70 0.60
C LEU A 19 17.49 -5.91 1.70
N ASP A 20 17.24 -5.37 2.88
CA ASP A 20 18.16 -5.41 3.99
C ASP A 20 17.44 -5.88 5.27
N ASP A 21 17.78 -7.10 5.70
CA ASP A 21 17.25 -7.75 6.91
C ASP A 21 15.70 -7.77 6.98
N VAL A 22 15.05 -8.16 5.87
CA VAL A 22 13.59 -8.14 5.75
C VAL A 22 12.96 -9.32 6.47
N GLY A 23 11.98 -9.04 7.33
CA GLY A 23 11.13 -10.03 7.99
C GLY A 23 9.65 -9.77 7.73
N LEU A 24 8.90 -10.83 7.33
CA LEU A 24 7.45 -10.76 7.11
C LEU A 24 6.83 -12.14 7.34
N THR A 25 5.72 -12.18 8.04
CA THR A 25 4.88 -13.38 8.14
C THR A 25 3.52 -13.09 7.54
N VAL A 26 3.11 -13.88 6.55
CA VAL A 26 1.76 -13.83 5.96
C VAL A 26 1.00 -15.06 6.42
N ALA A 27 -0.04 -14.85 7.18
CA ALA A 27 -0.84 -15.93 7.73
C ALA A 27 -1.56 -16.72 6.62
N GLU A 28 -1.83 -17.99 6.88
CA GLU A 28 -2.52 -18.85 5.93
C GLU A 28 -3.92 -18.30 5.56
N GLY A 29 -4.20 -18.20 4.28
CA GLY A 29 -5.49 -17.74 3.75
C GLY A 29 -5.71 -16.24 3.83
N THR A 30 -4.72 -15.45 4.25
CA THR A 30 -4.81 -13.98 4.30
C THR A 30 -4.12 -13.33 3.11
N THR A 31 -4.48 -12.07 2.88
CA THR A 31 -3.87 -11.21 1.86
C THR A 31 -3.03 -10.15 2.55
N THR A 32 -1.72 -10.11 2.30
CA THR A 32 -0.84 -9.01 2.72
C THR A 32 -0.45 -8.18 1.51
N ALA A 33 -0.69 -6.87 1.57
CA ALA A 33 -0.21 -5.92 0.58
C ALA A 33 1.14 -5.34 1.01
N VAL A 34 2.15 -5.47 0.15
CA VAL A 34 3.43 -4.77 0.30
C VAL A 34 3.37 -3.47 -0.48
N LEU A 35 3.29 -2.37 0.25
CA LEU A 35 3.15 -1.02 -0.26
C LEU A 35 4.48 -0.26 -0.12
N GLY A 36 4.85 0.52 -1.13
CA GLY A 36 6.07 1.32 -1.10
C GLY A 36 6.30 2.11 -2.36
N GLY A 37 7.15 3.11 -2.31
CA GLY A 37 7.53 3.92 -3.47
C GLY A 37 8.28 3.14 -4.56
N SER A 38 8.55 3.78 -5.68
CA SER A 38 9.41 3.19 -6.73
C SER A 38 10.81 2.93 -6.16
N GLY A 39 11.39 1.78 -6.50
CA GLY A 39 12.73 1.42 -6.02
C GLY A 39 12.81 0.89 -4.57
N SER A 40 11.72 0.84 -3.80
CA SER A 40 11.75 0.36 -2.40
C SER A 40 12.09 -1.12 -2.22
N GLY A 41 12.12 -1.93 -3.31
CA GLY A 41 12.49 -3.36 -3.26
C GLY A 41 11.31 -4.34 -3.40
N LYS A 42 10.09 -3.88 -3.65
CA LYS A 42 8.86 -4.71 -3.74
C LYS A 42 8.97 -5.87 -4.73
N THR A 43 9.30 -5.59 -5.97
CA THR A 43 9.48 -6.63 -7.01
C THR A 43 10.65 -7.56 -6.68
N THR A 44 11.71 -7.03 -6.03
CA THR A 44 12.85 -7.84 -5.57
C THR A 44 12.40 -8.84 -4.51
N LEU A 45 11.55 -8.41 -3.56
CA LEU A 45 10.95 -9.29 -2.55
C LEU A 45 10.16 -10.43 -3.20
N LEU A 46 9.27 -10.10 -4.14
CA LEU A 46 8.51 -11.14 -4.87
C LEU A 46 9.40 -12.10 -5.64
N ARG A 47 10.47 -11.58 -6.30
CA ARG A 47 11.44 -12.44 -7.03
C ARG A 47 12.20 -13.39 -6.10
N VAL A 48 12.54 -12.95 -4.89
CA VAL A 48 13.17 -13.81 -3.87
C VAL A 48 12.20 -14.90 -3.43
N VAL A 49 10.95 -14.55 -3.10
CA VAL A 49 9.91 -15.51 -2.67
C VAL A 49 9.58 -16.49 -3.80
N ALA A 50 9.43 -16.00 -5.03
CA ALA A 50 9.14 -16.83 -6.21
C ALA A 50 10.31 -17.74 -6.63
N GLY A 51 11.56 -17.39 -6.23
CA GLY A 51 12.75 -18.16 -6.59
C GLY A 51 13.46 -17.70 -7.87
N PHE A 52 13.11 -16.53 -8.39
CA PHE A 52 13.80 -15.91 -9.53
C PHE A 52 15.09 -15.18 -9.12
N LEU A 53 15.23 -14.85 -7.82
CA LEU A 53 16.41 -14.22 -7.26
C LEU A 53 16.84 -14.98 -6.00
N ARG A 54 18.14 -15.22 -5.84
CA ARG A 54 18.70 -15.80 -4.63
C ARG A 54 18.86 -14.71 -3.57
N ALA A 55 18.44 -15.01 -2.33
CA ALA A 55 18.78 -14.19 -1.19
C ALA A 55 20.27 -14.34 -0.85
N GLY A 56 20.91 -13.27 -0.44
CA GLY A 56 22.28 -13.27 0.08
C GLY A 56 22.33 -13.82 1.51
N SER A 57 21.28 -13.56 2.30
CA SER A 57 21.13 -14.07 3.68
C SER A 57 19.64 -14.29 4.02
N GLY A 58 19.39 -14.86 5.19
CA GLY A 58 18.04 -15.09 5.70
C GLY A 58 17.38 -16.36 5.16
N THR A 59 16.09 -16.53 5.46
CA THR A 59 15.31 -17.70 5.07
C THR A 59 13.93 -17.33 4.55
N VAL A 60 13.44 -18.12 3.59
CA VAL A 60 12.04 -18.05 3.11
C VAL A 60 11.43 -19.44 3.29
N THR A 61 10.26 -19.49 3.94
CA THR A 61 9.51 -20.72 4.20
C THR A 61 8.09 -20.55 3.66
N VAL A 62 7.62 -21.53 2.89
CA VAL A 62 6.27 -21.58 2.33
C VAL A 62 5.60 -22.87 2.80
N GLY A 63 4.47 -22.77 3.50
CA GLY A 63 3.73 -23.93 4.01
C GLY A 63 4.59 -24.82 4.91
N GLY A 64 5.42 -24.24 5.78
CA GLY A 64 6.32 -24.96 6.67
C GLY A 64 7.60 -25.51 6.01
N ARG A 65 7.73 -25.39 4.67
CA ARG A 65 8.90 -25.87 3.92
C ARG A 65 9.85 -24.73 3.61
N THR A 66 11.11 -24.82 4.01
CA THR A 66 12.14 -23.85 3.61
C THR A 66 12.40 -23.96 2.10
N VAL A 67 12.17 -22.85 1.37
CA VAL A 67 12.36 -22.76 -0.08
C VAL A 67 13.61 -21.96 -0.47
N ALA A 68 14.11 -21.12 0.45
CA ALA A 68 15.40 -20.44 0.33
C ALA A 68 16.02 -20.25 1.72
N GLY A 69 17.34 -20.38 1.81
CA GLY A 69 18.10 -20.22 3.06
C GLY A 69 19.48 -20.83 2.94
N PRO A 70 20.26 -20.86 4.05
CA PRO A 70 21.60 -21.46 4.06
C PRO A 70 21.57 -22.91 3.55
N GLY A 71 22.31 -23.16 2.47
CA GLY A 71 22.37 -24.48 1.84
C GLY A 71 21.11 -24.94 1.08
N THR A 72 20.05 -24.14 1.09
CA THR A 72 18.77 -24.49 0.45
C THR A 72 18.36 -23.43 -0.57
N TRP A 73 18.11 -23.85 -1.80
CA TRP A 73 17.46 -23.03 -2.81
C TRP A 73 16.62 -23.89 -3.73
N LEU A 74 15.31 -23.73 -3.69
CA LEU A 74 14.39 -24.39 -4.59
C LEU A 74 14.12 -23.50 -5.80
N PRO A 75 14.16 -24.06 -7.02
CA PRO A 75 13.76 -23.30 -8.21
C PRO A 75 12.26 -23.01 -8.19
N PRO A 76 11.79 -21.99 -8.94
CA PRO A 76 10.40 -21.51 -8.93
C PRO A 76 9.34 -22.61 -9.05
N GLU A 77 9.52 -23.52 -9.99
CA GLU A 77 8.57 -24.60 -10.29
C GLU A 77 8.38 -25.62 -9.14
N ARG A 78 9.26 -25.60 -8.15
CA ARG A 78 9.20 -26.51 -6.99
C ARG A 78 8.72 -25.84 -5.70
N ARG A 79 8.35 -24.54 -5.76
CA ARG A 79 7.92 -23.77 -4.57
C ARG A 79 6.43 -23.86 -4.30
N GLY A 80 5.61 -24.32 -5.26
CA GLY A 80 4.15 -24.35 -5.11
C GLY A 80 3.52 -22.96 -5.04
N VAL A 81 4.13 -21.99 -5.73
CA VAL A 81 3.75 -20.58 -5.75
C VAL A 81 3.19 -20.21 -7.11
N GLY A 82 2.03 -19.54 -7.15
CA GLY A 82 1.49 -18.88 -8.33
C GLY A 82 2.06 -17.44 -8.41
N TYR A 83 2.47 -17.01 -9.60
CA TYR A 83 3.01 -15.67 -9.81
C TYR A 83 2.31 -14.99 -10.97
N VAL A 84 1.74 -13.80 -10.69
CA VAL A 84 1.09 -12.94 -11.68
C VAL A 84 1.95 -11.68 -11.83
N ARG A 85 2.47 -11.47 -13.01
CA ARG A 85 3.30 -10.31 -13.36
C ARG A 85 2.43 -9.11 -13.71
N GLN A 86 3.01 -7.94 -13.62
CA GLN A 86 2.40 -6.65 -13.95
C GLN A 86 1.80 -6.62 -15.37
N ASP A 87 2.49 -7.18 -16.36
CA ASP A 87 2.09 -7.27 -17.76
C ASP A 87 1.22 -8.51 -18.08
N GLY A 88 0.81 -9.27 -17.04
CA GLY A 88 0.11 -10.55 -17.19
C GLY A 88 0.95 -11.65 -17.86
N ALA A 89 1.89 -11.29 -18.70
CA ALA A 89 2.84 -12.15 -19.42
C ALA A 89 2.17 -13.41 -20.00
N LEU A 90 1.05 -13.24 -20.72
CA LEU A 90 0.39 -14.33 -21.41
C LEU A 90 1.24 -14.81 -22.60
N PHE A 91 1.18 -16.10 -22.89
CA PHE A 91 1.82 -16.69 -24.06
C PHE A 91 1.02 -16.32 -25.32
N PRO A 92 1.56 -15.47 -26.23
CA PRO A 92 0.79 -14.96 -27.35
C PRO A 92 0.41 -16.01 -28.38
N HIS A 93 1.16 -17.11 -28.45
CA HIS A 93 0.96 -18.23 -29.35
C HIS A 93 -0.04 -19.28 -28.81
N LEU A 94 -0.56 -19.10 -27.59
CA LEU A 94 -1.55 -19.98 -26.97
C LEU A 94 -2.90 -19.27 -26.85
N SER A 95 -3.99 -20.03 -27.02
CA SER A 95 -5.32 -19.53 -26.68
C SER A 95 -5.46 -19.28 -25.17
N VAL A 96 -6.55 -18.66 -24.74
CA VAL A 96 -6.91 -18.50 -23.32
C VAL A 96 -6.88 -19.85 -22.60
N ALA A 97 -7.54 -20.86 -23.16
CA ALA A 97 -7.52 -22.20 -22.59
C ALA A 97 -6.11 -22.79 -22.52
N GLY A 98 -5.30 -22.58 -23.55
CA GLY A 98 -3.90 -22.99 -23.61
C GLY A 98 -3.04 -22.29 -22.54
N ASN A 99 -3.26 -21.01 -22.31
CA ASN A 99 -2.60 -20.25 -21.26
C ASN A 99 -2.97 -20.76 -19.87
N ILE A 100 -4.26 -20.92 -19.57
CA ILE A 100 -4.74 -21.39 -18.26
C ILE A 100 -4.23 -22.81 -17.98
N ALA A 101 -4.29 -23.72 -18.98
CA ALA A 101 -3.84 -25.08 -18.83
C ALA A 101 -2.31 -25.26 -18.86
N PHE A 102 -1.53 -24.18 -19.05
CA PHE A 102 -0.07 -24.28 -19.26
C PHE A 102 0.66 -24.97 -18.10
N GLY A 103 0.31 -24.65 -16.87
CA GLY A 103 0.90 -25.23 -15.66
C GLY A 103 0.33 -26.58 -15.22
N LEU A 104 -0.64 -27.12 -15.97
CA LEU A 104 -1.29 -28.38 -15.63
C LEU A 104 -0.57 -29.58 -16.27
N PRO A 105 -0.66 -30.78 -15.66
CA PRO A 105 -0.05 -32.00 -16.22
C PRO A 105 -0.49 -32.30 -17.64
N TRP A 106 0.38 -32.94 -18.40
CA TRP A 106 0.05 -33.39 -19.76
C TRP A 106 -0.86 -34.64 -19.73
N PRO A 107 -1.82 -34.82 -20.67
CA PRO A 107 -2.18 -33.91 -21.77
C PRO A 107 -3.19 -32.84 -21.34
N ARG A 108 -2.92 -31.59 -21.71
CA ARG A 108 -3.70 -30.38 -21.31
C ARG A 108 -5.19 -30.46 -21.67
N ARG A 109 -5.55 -31.12 -22.74
CA ARG A 109 -6.96 -31.32 -23.17
C ARG A 109 -7.86 -32.06 -22.14
N ARG A 110 -7.26 -32.77 -21.19
CA ARG A 110 -8.00 -33.44 -20.09
C ARG A 110 -8.45 -32.42 -19.00
N HIS A 111 -8.02 -31.20 -19.09
CA HIS A 111 -8.31 -30.18 -18.08
C HIS A 111 -9.36 -29.15 -18.55
N HIS A 112 -10.19 -29.52 -19.57
CA HIS A 112 -11.19 -28.59 -20.10
C HIS A 112 -12.14 -28.08 -19.01
N ASP A 113 -12.68 -28.94 -18.16
CA ASP A 113 -13.58 -28.57 -17.08
C ASP A 113 -12.91 -27.66 -16.09
N ARG A 114 -11.61 -27.89 -15.76
CA ARG A 114 -10.83 -27.00 -14.88
C ARG A 114 -10.59 -25.62 -15.49
N VAL A 115 -10.41 -25.56 -16.82
CA VAL A 115 -10.29 -24.27 -17.51
C VAL A 115 -11.60 -23.49 -17.45
N LEU A 116 -12.74 -24.14 -17.67
CA LEU A 116 -14.06 -23.51 -17.58
C LEU A 116 -14.36 -23.04 -16.14
N GLU A 117 -14.08 -23.88 -15.15
CA GLU A 117 -14.19 -23.51 -13.73
C GLU A 117 -13.37 -22.24 -13.40
N LEU A 118 -12.15 -22.17 -13.91
CA LEU A 118 -11.26 -21.03 -13.65
C LEU A 118 -11.70 -19.78 -14.41
N LEU A 119 -12.23 -19.90 -15.62
CA LEU A 119 -12.83 -18.78 -16.35
C LEU A 119 -14.02 -18.19 -15.58
N ASP A 120 -14.91 -19.05 -15.09
CA ASP A 120 -16.05 -18.64 -14.29
C ASP A 120 -15.59 -17.97 -12.98
N LEU A 121 -14.61 -18.55 -12.28
CA LEU A 121 -14.03 -18.03 -11.05
C LEU A 121 -13.49 -16.60 -11.20
N VAL A 122 -12.83 -16.30 -12.34
CA VAL A 122 -12.31 -14.95 -12.62
C VAL A 122 -13.33 -14.04 -13.34
N GLY A 123 -14.59 -14.50 -13.48
CA GLY A 123 -15.68 -13.73 -14.10
C GLY A 123 -15.48 -13.51 -15.60
N LEU A 124 -15.00 -14.52 -16.33
CA LEU A 124 -14.83 -14.52 -17.77
C LEU A 124 -15.74 -15.57 -18.42
N PRO A 125 -16.43 -15.23 -19.53
CA PRO A 125 -17.32 -16.17 -20.19
C PRO A 125 -16.52 -17.32 -20.86
N ALA A 126 -17.04 -18.51 -20.82
CA ALA A 126 -16.45 -19.71 -21.47
C ALA A 126 -16.16 -19.48 -22.97
N ALA A 127 -16.96 -18.66 -23.65
CA ALA A 127 -16.83 -18.36 -25.08
C ALA A 127 -15.47 -17.73 -25.48
N ILE A 128 -14.68 -17.21 -24.53
CA ILE A 128 -13.35 -16.64 -24.85
C ILE A 128 -12.24 -17.69 -24.78
N ALA A 129 -12.52 -18.94 -24.41
CA ALA A 129 -11.51 -19.99 -24.21
C ALA A 129 -10.58 -20.19 -25.39
N GLU A 130 -11.12 -20.07 -26.62
CA GLU A 130 -10.38 -20.25 -27.88
C GLU A 130 -9.75 -18.94 -28.41
N ARG A 131 -10.02 -17.79 -27.78
CA ARG A 131 -9.39 -16.52 -28.18
C ARG A 131 -7.91 -16.49 -27.83
N HIS A 132 -7.15 -15.68 -28.59
CA HIS A 132 -5.75 -15.37 -28.31
C HIS A 132 -5.64 -14.08 -27.48
N PRO A 133 -4.50 -13.87 -26.78
CA PRO A 133 -4.31 -12.70 -25.91
C PRO A 133 -4.54 -11.34 -26.59
N ASP A 134 -4.17 -11.18 -27.85
CA ASP A 134 -4.36 -9.97 -28.67
C ASP A 134 -5.83 -9.62 -28.93
N GLN A 135 -6.74 -10.59 -28.73
CA GLN A 135 -8.19 -10.42 -28.87
C GLN A 135 -8.89 -10.07 -27.55
N LEU A 136 -8.12 -9.80 -26.48
CA LEU A 136 -8.62 -9.54 -25.14
C LEU A 136 -8.31 -8.11 -24.71
N SER A 137 -9.21 -7.52 -23.91
CA SER A 137 -8.88 -6.28 -23.20
C SER A 137 -7.82 -6.53 -22.13
N GLY A 138 -7.10 -5.47 -21.69
CA GLY A 138 -6.08 -5.57 -20.63
C GLY A 138 -6.61 -6.23 -19.36
N GLY A 139 -7.81 -5.86 -18.91
CA GLY A 139 -8.45 -6.48 -17.74
C GLY A 139 -8.82 -7.95 -17.94
N GLN A 140 -9.18 -8.36 -19.18
CA GLN A 140 -9.39 -9.77 -19.51
C GLN A 140 -8.05 -10.53 -19.48
N GLN A 141 -6.99 -9.96 -20.05
CA GLN A 141 -5.65 -10.57 -20.02
C GLN A 141 -5.17 -10.78 -18.59
N GLN A 142 -5.37 -9.80 -17.71
CA GLN A 142 -4.98 -9.90 -16.31
C GLN A 142 -5.74 -10.98 -15.56
N ARG A 143 -7.06 -11.11 -15.82
CA ARG A 143 -7.88 -12.19 -15.23
C ARG A 143 -7.51 -13.58 -15.77
N VAL A 144 -7.13 -13.70 -17.04
CA VAL A 144 -6.57 -14.94 -17.60
C VAL A 144 -5.22 -15.29 -16.96
N ALA A 145 -4.35 -14.29 -16.73
CA ALA A 145 -3.08 -14.52 -16.03
C ALA A 145 -3.29 -15.00 -14.58
N LEU A 146 -4.28 -14.45 -13.88
CA LEU A 146 -4.69 -14.94 -12.58
C LEU A 146 -5.21 -16.40 -12.65
N ALA A 147 -6.11 -16.70 -13.59
CA ALA A 147 -6.63 -18.05 -13.79
C ALA A 147 -5.50 -19.05 -14.07
N ARG A 148 -4.51 -18.68 -14.89
CA ARG A 148 -3.30 -19.47 -15.14
C ARG A 148 -2.49 -19.73 -13.87
N ALA A 149 -2.31 -18.69 -13.03
CA ALA A 149 -1.59 -18.83 -11.76
C ALA A 149 -2.33 -19.72 -10.75
N LEU A 150 -3.67 -19.70 -10.76
CA LEU A 150 -4.54 -20.51 -9.90
C LEU A 150 -4.71 -21.96 -10.38
N ALA A 151 -4.42 -22.24 -11.66
CA ALA A 151 -4.69 -23.55 -12.27
C ALA A 151 -4.01 -24.72 -11.52
N PRO A 152 -2.73 -24.62 -11.11
CA PRO A 152 -2.05 -25.67 -10.34
C PRO A 152 -2.49 -25.80 -8.89
N ARG A 153 -3.43 -24.98 -8.42
CA ARG A 153 -3.88 -24.87 -7.02
C ARG A 153 -2.70 -24.57 -6.06
N PRO A 154 -1.96 -23.49 -6.29
CA PRO A 154 -0.84 -23.14 -5.42
C PRO A 154 -1.33 -22.75 -4.03
N GLY A 155 -0.48 -22.98 -3.01
CA GLY A 155 -0.78 -22.57 -1.65
C GLY A 155 -0.54 -21.08 -1.39
N LEU A 156 0.29 -20.44 -2.22
CA LEU A 156 0.66 -19.02 -2.16
C LEU A 156 0.56 -18.38 -3.53
N ILE A 157 -0.05 -17.20 -3.61
CA ILE A 157 -0.15 -16.37 -4.82
C ILE A 157 0.65 -15.08 -4.61
N LEU A 158 1.46 -14.74 -5.58
CA LEU A 158 2.20 -13.48 -5.64
C LEU A 158 1.65 -12.64 -6.79
N LEU A 159 1.25 -11.41 -6.49
CA LEU A 159 0.72 -10.44 -7.45
C LEU A 159 1.66 -9.23 -7.52
N ASP A 160 2.28 -9.01 -8.68
CA ASP A 160 3.22 -7.92 -8.91
C ASP A 160 2.53 -6.79 -9.69
N GLU A 161 2.08 -5.75 -8.99
CA GLU A 161 1.35 -4.58 -9.54
C GLU A 161 0.23 -4.96 -10.52
N PRO A 162 -0.69 -5.85 -10.14
CA PRO A 162 -1.61 -6.51 -11.09
C PRO A 162 -2.61 -5.57 -11.75
N PHE A 163 -2.78 -4.33 -11.28
CA PHE A 163 -3.79 -3.41 -11.79
C PHE A 163 -3.19 -2.13 -12.39
N SER A 164 -1.87 -1.94 -12.32
CA SER A 164 -1.19 -0.70 -12.72
C SER A 164 -1.30 -0.36 -14.21
N SER A 165 -1.42 -1.38 -15.07
CA SER A 165 -1.53 -1.21 -16.53
C SER A 165 -2.97 -1.00 -17.04
N LEU A 166 -3.96 -0.93 -16.14
CA LEU A 166 -5.37 -0.83 -16.49
C LEU A 166 -5.87 0.62 -16.40
N ASP A 167 -6.79 0.99 -17.28
CA ASP A 167 -7.55 2.23 -17.13
C ASP A 167 -8.46 2.20 -15.90
N THR A 168 -8.90 3.38 -15.44
CA THR A 168 -9.62 3.54 -14.17
C THR A 168 -10.91 2.70 -14.10
N ALA A 169 -11.68 2.61 -15.19
CA ALA A 169 -12.95 1.88 -15.21
C ALA A 169 -12.72 0.36 -15.14
N LEU A 170 -11.76 -0.16 -15.92
CA LEU A 170 -11.40 -1.58 -15.92
C LEU A 170 -10.68 -1.99 -14.63
N ARG A 171 -9.94 -1.08 -14.00
CA ARG A 171 -9.19 -1.34 -12.76
C ARG A 171 -10.10 -1.76 -11.62
N SER A 172 -11.18 -0.99 -11.35
CA SER A 172 -12.14 -1.32 -10.26
C SER A 172 -12.80 -2.68 -10.47
N ALA A 173 -13.35 -2.93 -11.66
CA ALA A 173 -14.01 -4.19 -11.97
C ALA A 173 -13.05 -5.40 -11.92
N THR A 174 -11.80 -5.22 -12.39
CA THR A 174 -10.79 -6.28 -12.37
C THR A 174 -10.32 -6.57 -10.95
N ARG A 175 -10.13 -5.52 -10.11
CA ARG A 175 -9.78 -5.64 -8.70
C ARG A 175 -10.84 -6.44 -7.94
N GLU A 176 -12.12 -6.11 -8.09
CA GLU A 176 -13.21 -6.84 -7.45
C GLU A 176 -13.29 -8.30 -7.89
N ALA A 177 -13.17 -8.57 -9.19
CA ALA A 177 -13.17 -9.93 -9.71
C ALA A 177 -11.98 -10.75 -9.17
N THR A 178 -10.79 -10.14 -9.12
CA THR A 178 -9.59 -10.75 -8.55
C THR A 178 -9.77 -11.05 -7.06
N ALA A 179 -10.29 -10.08 -6.28
CA ALA A 179 -10.54 -10.28 -4.86
C ALA A 179 -11.55 -11.40 -4.58
N ARG A 180 -12.64 -11.50 -5.38
CA ARG A 180 -13.61 -12.60 -5.26
C ARG A 180 -12.96 -13.94 -5.57
N ALA A 181 -12.19 -14.03 -6.66
CA ALA A 181 -11.52 -15.27 -7.07
C ALA A 181 -10.52 -15.76 -6.01
N LEU A 182 -9.70 -14.86 -5.45
CA LEU A 182 -8.73 -15.20 -4.42
C LEU A 182 -9.41 -15.67 -3.13
N ARG A 183 -10.44 -14.96 -2.67
CA ARG A 183 -11.22 -15.39 -1.49
C ARG A 183 -11.89 -16.75 -1.69
N ALA A 184 -12.46 -17.01 -2.87
CA ALA A 184 -13.10 -18.28 -3.16
C ALA A 184 -12.13 -19.48 -3.15
N THR A 185 -10.84 -19.25 -3.47
CA THR A 185 -9.81 -20.29 -3.41
C THR A 185 -9.20 -20.47 -2.04
N GLY A 186 -9.38 -19.50 -1.14
CA GLY A 186 -8.73 -19.45 0.18
C GLY A 186 -7.20 -19.36 0.11
N ALA A 187 -6.60 -19.00 -1.03
CA ALA A 187 -5.16 -18.90 -1.20
C ALA A 187 -4.57 -17.79 -0.31
N THR A 188 -3.36 -18.03 0.20
CA THR A 188 -2.55 -16.97 0.81
C THR A 188 -2.01 -16.06 -0.28
N VAL A 189 -2.07 -14.74 -0.09
CA VAL A 189 -1.75 -13.77 -1.14
C VAL A 189 -0.73 -12.76 -0.65
N VAL A 190 0.28 -12.48 -1.46
CA VAL A 190 1.12 -11.30 -1.34
C VAL A 190 0.88 -10.41 -2.56
N LEU A 191 0.31 -9.25 -2.34
CA LEU A 191 0.11 -8.22 -3.36
C LEU A 191 1.21 -7.17 -3.21
N VAL A 192 1.91 -6.85 -4.28
CA VAL A 192 2.81 -5.70 -4.34
C VAL A 192 2.13 -4.61 -5.16
N THR A 193 2.10 -3.42 -4.60
CA THR A 193 1.53 -2.23 -5.27
C THR A 193 2.22 -0.95 -4.82
N HIS A 194 2.08 0.11 -5.60
CA HIS A 194 2.38 1.49 -5.19
C HIS A 194 1.09 2.30 -4.96
N ASP A 195 -0.08 1.71 -5.22
CA ASP A 195 -1.39 2.32 -5.05
C ASP A 195 -1.91 2.07 -3.62
N GLN A 196 -2.12 3.16 -2.88
CA GLN A 196 -2.56 3.12 -1.49
C GLN A 196 -4.00 2.58 -1.37
N ASP A 197 -4.87 2.97 -2.29
CA ASP A 197 -6.27 2.53 -2.31
C ASP A 197 -6.37 1.02 -2.56
N GLU A 198 -5.49 0.49 -3.40
CA GLU A 198 -5.38 -0.96 -3.59
C GLU A 198 -4.96 -1.64 -2.29
N ALA A 199 -3.87 -1.19 -1.66
CA ALA A 199 -3.38 -1.78 -0.43
C ALA A 199 -4.42 -1.74 0.70
N LEU A 200 -5.02 -0.57 0.93
CA LEU A 200 -5.96 -0.34 2.04
C LEU A 200 -7.31 -1.06 1.85
N SER A 201 -7.78 -1.20 0.58
CA SER A 201 -9.10 -1.79 0.30
C SER A 201 -9.09 -3.29 0.00
N PHE A 202 -7.93 -3.84 -0.37
CA PHE A 202 -7.81 -5.22 -0.83
C PHE A 202 -7.24 -6.18 0.22
N ALA A 203 -6.35 -5.70 1.09
CA ALA A 203 -5.56 -6.52 1.97
C ALA A 203 -6.14 -6.65 3.39
N ASP A 204 -5.84 -7.76 4.05
CA ASP A 204 -6.08 -7.96 5.48
C ASP A 204 -4.98 -7.31 6.31
N GLU A 205 -3.77 -7.21 5.74
CA GLU A 205 -2.60 -6.61 6.34
C GLU A 205 -1.80 -5.81 5.31
N VAL A 206 -1.27 -4.67 5.70
CA VAL A 206 -0.41 -3.80 4.88
C VAL A 206 0.98 -3.75 5.48
N ALA A 207 1.98 -4.07 4.66
CA ALA A 207 3.40 -4.01 4.99
C ALA A 207 4.06 -2.86 4.20
N ILE A 208 4.48 -1.81 4.90
CA ILE A 208 5.09 -0.62 4.29
C ILE A 208 6.59 -0.85 4.13
N LEU A 209 7.04 -0.95 2.87
CA LEU A 209 8.43 -1.17 2.51
C LEU A 209 9.07 0.15 2.04
N LYS A 210 10.11 0.57 2.75
CA LYS A 210 10.91 1.75 2.41
C LYS A 210 12.40 1.43 2.55
N ASP A 211 13.19 1.84 1.58
CA ASP A 211 14.65 1.67 1.56
C ASP A 211 15.09 0.23 1.89
N GLY A 212 14.38 -0.74 1.31
CA GLY A 212 14.68 -2.17 1.48
C GLY A 212 14.31 -2.77 2.85
N ARG A 213 13.60 -2.04 3.72
CA ARG A 213 13.17 -2.50 5.05
C ARG A 213 11.69 -2.26 5.28
N PHE A 214 11.04 -3.12 6.05
CA PHE A 214 9.68 -2.85 6.51
C PHE A 214 9.69 -1.83 7.62
N ARG A 215 8.90 -0.76 7.45
CA ARG A 215 8.70 0.30 8.45
C ARG A 215 7.56 -0.05 9.40
N GLN A 216 6.46 -0.57 8.86
CA GLN A 216 5.29 -0.96 9.62
C GLN A 216 4.56 -2.10 8.92
N VAL A 217 4.04 -3.06 9.69
CA VAL A 217 3.18 -4.15 9.22
C VAL A 217 2.01 -4.23 10.16
N ALA A 218 0.80 -3.93 9.66
CA ALA A 218 -0.42 -3.96 10.47
C ALA A 218 -1.68 -3.98 9.59
N SER A 219 -2.87 -4.04 10.21
CA SER A 219 -4.13 -3.93 9.48
C SER A 219 -4.22 -2.59 8.71
N PRO A 220 -4.98 -2.51 7.60
CA PRO A 220 -5.19 -1.28 6.84
C PRO A 220 -5.61 -0.10 7.72
N ARG A 221 -6.52 -0.35 8.65
CA ARG A 221 -7.01 0.67 9.58
C ARG A 221 -5.91 1.16 10.53
N THR A 222 -5.07 0.27 11.01
CA THR A 222 -3.98 0.60 11.94
C THR A 222 -2.89 1.40 11.22
N VAL A 223 -2.40 0.96 10.05
CA VAL A 223 -1.36 1.71 9.33
C VAL A 223 -1.80 3.13 8.95
N TYR A 224 -3.10 3.31 8.66
CA TYR A 224 -3.67 4.61 8.31
C TYR A 224 -3.87 5.54 9.51
N ARG A 225 -4.43 5.01 10.62
CA ARG A 225 -4.76 5.79 11.82
C ARG A 225 -3.60 5.95 12.78
N GLU A 226 -2.74 4.94 12.84
CA GLU A 226 -1.64 4.81 13.79
C GLU A 226 -0.32 4.56 13.05
N PRO A 227 0.08 5.45 12.13
CA PRO A 227 1.37 5.32 11.46
C PRO A 227 2.50 5.41 12.48
N VAL A 228 3.56 4.60 12.26
CA VAL A 228 4.70 4.49 13.19
C VAL A 228 5.51 5.76 13.27
N ASP A 229 5.55 6.53 12.20
CA ASP A 229 6.29 7.79 12.10
C ASP A 229 5.64 8.76 11.09
N ALA A 230 6.16 9.99 11.06
CA ALA A 230 5.71 11.06 10.17
C ALA A 230 5.84 10.68 8.68
N GLU A 231 6.91 9.97 8.30
CA GLU A 231 7.12 9.55 6.92
C GLU A 231 6.07 8.55 6.43
N VAL A 232 5.69 7.59 7.29
CA VAL A 232 4.58 6.67 7.00
C VAL A 232 3.27 7.42 6.95
N ALA A 233 3.06 8.41 7.81
CA ALA A 233 1.86 9.25 7.83
C ALA A 233 1.69 10.03 6.52
N GLU A 234 2.74 10.69 6.03
CA GLU A 234 2.74 11.42 4.75
C GLU A 234 2.59 10.49 3.54
N PHE A 235 3.29 9.36 3.58
CA PHE A 235 3.20 8.37 2.51
C PHE A 235 1.81 7.77 2.36
N LEU A 236 1.01 7.70 3.44
CA LEU A 236 -0.35 7.16 3.43
C LEU A 236 -1.40 8.27 3.59
N GLY A 237 -2.11 8.60 2.51
CA GLY A 237 -3.32 9.43 2.58
C GLY A 237 -3.06 10.92 2.80
N ASP A 238 -1.97 11.48 2.25
CA ASP A 238 -1.70 12.92 2.20
C ASP A 238 -1.82 13.63 3.56
N ALA A 239 -1.30 13.01 4.62
CA ALA A 239 -1.34 13.60 5.97
C ALA A 239 -0.66 14.96 6.00
N LEU A 240 -1.33 15.93 6.58
CA LEU A 240 -0.76 17.23 6.88
C LEU A 240 0.04 17.12 8.19
N LEU A 241 1.32 17.53 8.15
CA LEU A 241 2.17 17.66 9.34
C LEU A 241 2.32 19.13 9.69
N ILE A 242 1.90 19.50 10.89
CA ILE A 242 1.94 20.89 11.38
C ILE A 242 2.75 20.93 12.66
N ALA A 243 3.65 21.91 12.78
CA ALA A 243 4.35 22.16 14.03
C ALA A 243 3.39 22.50 15.16
N GLY A 244 3.59 21.90 16.32
CA GLY A 244 2.81 22.14 17.53
C GLY A 244 3.64 21.93 18.78
N ASN A 245 3.06 22.31 19.92
CA ASN A 245 3.63 22.06 21.24
C ASN A 245 2.64 21.22 22.05
N ALA A 246 3.05 20.02 22.42
CA ALA A 246 2.23 19.07 23.17
C ALA A 246 2.43 19.23 24.67
N ALA A 247 1.34 19.20 25.42
CA ALA A 247 1.31 19.21 26.89
C ALA A 247 -0.01 18.60 27.39
N ASP A 248 0.02 17.86 28.46
CA ASP A 248 -1.16 17.37 29.19
C ASP A 248 -2.21 16.65 28.30
N GLY A 249 -1.78 15.81 27.36
CA GLY A 249 -2.67 15.06 26.47
C GLY A 249 -3.38 15.92 25.41
N SER A 250 -2.92 17.14 25.20
CA SER A 250 -3.35 18.05 24.14
C SER A 250 -2.14 18.63 23.39
N VAL A 251 -2.38 19.15 22.17
CA VAL A 251 -1.36 19.84 21.40
C VAL A 251 -1.89 21.17 20.90
N THR A 252 -1.11 22.22 21.12
CA THR A 252 -1.41 23.56 20.60
C THR A 252 -0.62 23.79 19.31
N CYS A 253 -1.33 24.11 18.23
CA CYS A 253 -0.77 24.40 16.92
C CYS A 253 -1.53 25.56 16.25
N ARG A 254 -1.21 25.90 15.00
CA ARG A 254 -1.92 26.97 14.26
C ARG A 254 -3.42 26.71 14.04
N LEU A 255 -3.91 25.51 14.24
CA LEU A 255 -5.31 25.11 14.15
C LEU A 255 -5.97 24.98 15.54
N GLY A 256 -5.44 25.66 16.55
CA GLY A 256 -5.98 25.66 17.91
C GLY A 256 -5.37 24.60 18.81
N THR A 257 -6.05 24.32 19.93
CA THR A 257 -5.66 23.27 20.89
C THR A 257 -6.47 22.01 20.63
N LEU A 258 -5.79 20.94 20.26
CA LEU A 258 -6.38 19.70 19.79
C LEU A 258 -6.10 18.55 20.78
N PRO A 259 -7.08 17.65 21.00
CA PRO A 259 -6.85 16.47 21.84
C PRO A 259 -5.96 15.46 21.10
N VAL A 260 -4.97 14.88 21.79
CA VAL A 260 -4.06 13.88 21.24
C VAL A 260 -4.60 12.48 21.52
N HIS A 261 -4.39 11.55 20.57
CA HIS A 261 -4.60 10.13 20.81
C HIS A 261 -3.59 9.66 21.87
N GLY A 262 -4.06 9.20 23.02
CA GLY A 262 -3.23 8.46 23.97
C GLY A 262 -2.75 7.16 23.31
N SER A 263 -1.50 6.76 23.55
CA SER A 263 -0.97 5.47 23.13
C SER A 263 -1.84 4.35 23.69
N ALA A 264 -2.54 3.60 22.84
CA ALA A 264 -3.36 2.46 23.26
C ALA A 264 -2.50 1.22 23.60
N THR A 265 -1.19 1.28 23.37
CA THR A 265 -0.22 0.25 23.73
C THR A 265 0.71 0.79 24.79
N GLY A 266 0.62 0.22 25.98
CA GLY A 266 1.38 0.60 27.18
C GLY A 266 2.90 0.36 27.09
N ASP A 267 3.49 0.42 25.90
CA ASP A 267 4.93 0.35 25.70
C ASP A 267 5.37 1.45 24.74
N VAL A 268 6.22 2.32 25.29
CA VAL A 268 7.11 3.29 24.68
C VAL A 268 6.46 4.56 24.15
N ASP A 269 6.90 5.59 24.82
CA ASP A 269 6.75 7.03 24.66
C ASP A 269 5.43 7.60 25.18
N GLY A 270 5.58 7.89 26.48
CA GLY A 270 4.71 8.78 27.22
C GLY A 270 4.45 10.07 26.46
N ASP A 271 3.46 10.81 26.93
CA ASP A 271 3.17 12.18 26.51
C ASP A 271 4.46 12.86 26.08
N VAL A 272 4.64 13.02 24.76
CA VAL A 272 5.77 13.77 24.22
C VAL A 272 5.43 15.22 24.47
N ASP A 273 5.78 15.71 25.69
CA ASP A 273 5.71 17.12 25.99
C ASP A 273 6.78 17.87 25.19
N GLY A 274 6.39 18.97 24.60
CA GLY A 274 7.30 19.84 23.85
C GLY A 274 6.97 19.91 22.35
N ASP A 275 8.00 20.24 21.57
CA ASP A 275 7.84 20.48 20.13
C ASP A 275 7.62 19.19 19.37
N VAL A 276 6.48 19.11 18.66
CA VAL A 276 6.02 17.94 17.92
C VAL A 276 5.55 18.33 16.52
N ASP A 277 5.50 17.34 15.63
CA ASP A 277 4.75 17.40 14.38
C ASP A 277 3.37 16.76 14.61
N VAL A 278 2.32 17.56 14.37
CA VAL A 278 0.92 17.17 14.53
C VAL A 278 0.41 16.61 13.21
N MET A 279 0.03 15.35 13.18
CA MET A 279 -0.58 14.71 12.03
C MET A 279 -2.08 14.99 11.98
N ILE A 280 -2.54 15.52 10.86
CA ILE A 280 -3.96 15.75 10.57
C ILE A 280 -4.27 15.15 9.20
N ARG A 281 -5.32 14.33 9.12
CA ARG A 281 -5.79 13.79 7.85
C ARG A 281 -6.68 14.80 7.14
N PRO A 282 -6.70 14.85 5.79
CA PRO A 282 -7.54 15.78 5.03
C PRO A 282 -9.02 15.73 5.41
N GLU A 283 -9.55 14.56 5.72
CA GLU A 283 -10.94 14.36 6.16
C GLU A 283 -11.21 14.79 7.60
N GLN A 284 -10.19 15.10 8.39
CA GLN A 284 -10.35 15.70 9.73
C GLN A 284 -10.52 17.21 9.66
N LEU A 285 -10.09 17.86 8.55
CA LEU A 285 -10.34 19.27 8.34
C LEU A 285 -11.76 19.50 7.88
N THR A 286 -12.59 20.06 8.75
CA THR A 286 -13.97 20.43 8.46
C THR A 286 -14.08 21.90 8.08
N LEU A 287 -14.82 22.18 7.02
CA LEU A 287 -15.07 23.54 6.54
C LEU A 287 -16.39 24.05 7.15
N THR A 288 -16.36 25.27 7.67
CA THR A 288 -17.47 25.95 8.33
C THR A 288 -17.66 27.35 7.75
N ARG A 289 -18.66 28.09 8.25
CA ARG A 289 -18.80 29.50 7.91
C ARG A 289 -17.60 30.31 8.47
N PRO A 290 -17.19 31.40 7.79
CA PRO A 290 -16.15 32.28 8.30
C PRO A 290 -16.41 32.71 9.74
N GLY A 291 -15.38 32.70 10.58
CA GLY A 291 -15.45 33.05 12.00
C GLY A 291 -16.06 31.98 12.91
N ALA A 292 -16.48 30.83 12.39
CA ALA A 292 -17.01 29.73 13.19
C ALA A 292 -15.99 28.59 13.43
N GLY A 293 -14.82 28.65 12.79
CA GLY A 293 -13.72 27.71 12.98
C GLY A 293 -12.61 28.30 13.87
N GLU A 294 -11.57 27.49 14.10
CA GLU A 294 -10.37 27.91 14.82
C GLU A 294 -9.54 28.91 14.01
N LEU A 295 -9.70 28.87 12.69
CA LEU A 295 -8.96 29.72 11.76
C LEU A 295 -9.82 29.94 10.51
N ASP A 296 -9.73 31.13 9.90
CA ASP A 296 -10.29 31.40 8.58
C ASP A 296 -9.25 31.16 7.48
N ALA A 297 -9.69 30.65 6.35
CA ALA A 297 -8.85 30.39 5.19
C ALA A 297 -9.57 30.75 3.88
N VAL A 298 -8.80 31.12 2.86
CA VAL A 298 -9.31 31.33 1.51
C VAL A 298 -9.12 30.06 0.69
N VAL A 299 -10.16 29.62 0.02
CA VAL A 299 -10.08 28.49 -0.90
C VAL A 299 -9.20 28.86 -2.09
N ARG A 300 -8.04 28.17 -2.20
CA ARG A 300 -7.08 28.37 -3.29
C ARG A 300 -7.50 27.61 -4.55
N ASP A 301 -7.81 26.32 -4.39
CA ASP A 301 -8.15 25.43 -5.48
C ASP A 301 -9.08 24.31 -5.01
N VAL A 302 -9.85 23.71 -5.93
CA VAL A 302 -10.78 22.62 -5.66
C VAL A 302 -10.64 21.55 -6.74
N ALA A 303 -10.10 20.41 -6.37
CA ALA A 303 -10.09 19.22 -7.21
C ALA A 303 -11.38 18.42 -6.95
N TYR A 304 -12.34 18.47 -7.90
CA TYR A 304 -13.66 17.86 -7.77
C TYR A 304 -13.70 16.46 -8.40
N PHE A 305 -14.07 15.43 -7.63
CA PHE A 305 -14.15 14.03 -8.05
C PHE A 305 -15.60 13.49 -8.13
N GLY A 306 -16.61 14.34 -7.98
CA GLY A 306 -18.03 13.97 -8.00
C GLY A 306 -18.56 13.64 -6.62
N HIS A 307 -18.16 12.51 -6.03
CA HIS A 307 -18.57 12.07 -4.69
C HIS A 307 -17.85 12.82 -3.58
N ASP A 308 -16.63 13.27 -3.82
CA ASP A 308 -15.84 14.09 -2.90
C ASP A 308 -15.07 15.19 -3.66
N ALA A 309 -14.44 16.08 -2.91
CA ALA A 309 -13.53 17.08 -3.41
C ALA A 309 -12.35 17.27 -2.43
N VAL A 310 -11.17 17.51 -2.98
CA VAL A 310 -9.99 17.96 -2.24
C VAL A 310 -9.88 19.47 -2.40
N VAL A 311 -9.92 20.19 -1.28
CA VAL A 311 -9.91 21.65 -1.20
C VAL A 311 -8.55 22.09 -0.67
N GLU A 312 -7.82 22.90 -1.43
CA GLU A 312 -6.60 23.56 -0.98
C GLU A 312 -6.95 24.93 -0.40
N LEU A 313 -6.40 25.22 0.79
CA LEU A 313 -6.75 26.38 1.60
C LEU A 313 -5.51 27.18 1.98
N ASP A 314 -5.58 28.48 1.77
CA ASP A 314 -4.58 29.45 2.26
C ASP A 314 -5.10 30.08 3.56
N PRO A 315 -4.42 29.91 4.71
CA PRO A 315 -4.81 30.55 5.95
C PRO A 315 -4.92 32.06 5.83
N ALA A 316 -6.08 32.64 6.24
CA ALA A 316 -6.30 34.06 6.23
C ALA A 316 -5.60 34.73 7.43
N GLY A 317 -4.81 35.78 7.18
CA GLY A 317 -4.24 36.61 8.25
C GLY A 317 -2.81 36.32 8.68
N ASP A 318 -2.14 35.30 8.16
CA ASP A 318 -0.74 35.05 8.48
C ASP A 318 0.20 35.98 7.70
N ARG A 319 0.42 37.18 8.24
CA ARG A 319 1.43 38.14 7.75
C ARG A 319 2.80 37.97 8.43
N SER A 320 2.93 37.01 9.35
CA SER A 320 4.19 36.69 9.98
C SER A 320 5.02 35.82 9.05
N GLY A 321 6.11 36.35 8.52
CA GLY A 321 6.99 35.71 7.54
C GLY A 321 7.86 34.57 8.09
N SER A 322 7.33 33.67 8.92
CA SER A 322 8.06 32.57 9.53
C SER A 322 7.36 31.24 9.26
N GLU A 323 8.08 30.36 8.58
CA GLU A 323 8.04 28.90 8.55
C GLU A 323 6.73 28.17 8.21
N SER A 324 6.80 27.47 7.07
CA SER A 324 5.83 26.50 6.53
C SER A 324 4.49 27.10 6.08
N ARG A 325 4.51 27.63 4.86
CA ARG A 325 3.30 28.05 4.10
C ARG A 325 2.68 26.87 3.32
N ASP A 326 2.79 25.66 3.81
CA ASP A 326 2.13 24.56 3.12
C ASP A 326 0.61 24.76 3.19
N PRO A 327 -0.08 24.74 2.04
CA PRO A 327 -1.53 24.89 2.00
C PRO A 327 -2.17 23.77 2.82
N LEU A 328 -3.24 24.12 3.54
CA LEU A 328 -4.07 23.12 4.21
C LEU A 328 -4.84 22.37 3.13
N ARG A 329 -5.01 21.06 3.30
CA ARG A 329 -5.82 20.24 2.42
C ARG A 329 -6.96 19.62 3.21
N SER A 330 -8.20 19.91 2.80
CA SER A 330 -9.40 19.30 3.34
C SER A 330 -10.05 18.40 2.31
N ARG A 331 -10.59 17.25 2.74
CA ARG A 331 -11.41 16.39 1.92
C ARG A 331 -12.85 16.47 2.38
N VAL A 332 -13.71 16.95 1.49
CA VAL A 332 -15.14 17.18 1.76
C VAL A 332 -16.02 16.37 0.80
N LEU A 333 -17.29 16.19 1.14
CA LEU A 333 -18.25 15.64 0.17
C LEU A 333 -18.40 16.58 -1.02
N GLY A 334 -18.53 16.03 -2.23
CA GLY A 334 -18.61 16.84 -3.44
C GLY A 334 -19.77 17.86 -3.43
N VAL A 335 -20.87 17.54 -2.73
CA VAL A 335 -22.03 18.45 -2.57
C VAL A 335 -21.73 19.64 -1.65
N ASP A 336 -20.69 19.55 -0.80
CA ASP A 336 -20.29 20.56 0.17
C ASP A 336 -19.03 21.31 -0.28
N ALA A 337 -18.55 21.07 -1.51
CA ALA A 337 -17.33 21.67 -2.03
C ALA A 337 -17.53 23.19 -2.23
N PRO A 338 -16.70 24.04 -1.57
CA PRO A 338 -16.77 25.50 -1.75
C PRO A 338 -16.20 25.92 -3.11
N ALA A 339 -16.43 27.17 -3.49
CA ALA A 339 -15.85 27.73 -4.71
C ALA A 339 -14.44 28.31 -4.46
N PRO A 340 -13.53 28.27 -5.46
CA PRO A 340 -12.26 28.98 -5.37
C PRO A 340 -12.46 30.48 -5.08
N GLY A 341 -11.65 31.02 -4.14
CA GLY A 341 -11.75 32.40 -3.67
C GLY A 341 -12.74 32.60 -2.50
N GLU A 342 -13.53 31.59 -2.13
CA GLU A 342 -14.44 31.66 -1.00
C GLU A 342 -13.67 31.68 0.33
N LEU A 343 -14.13 32.50 1.28
CA LEU A 343 -13.62 32.51 2.64
C LEU A 343 -14.38 31.47 3.47
N VAL A 344 -13.67 30.61 4.14
CA VAL A 344 -14.23 29.52 4.97
C VAL A 344 -13.57 29.49 6.34
N GLY A 345 -14.30 29.07 7.37
CA GLY A 345 -13.72 28.71 8.65
C GLY A 345 -13.20 27.27 8.60
N VAL A 346 -12.09 26.99 9.29
CA VAL A 346 -11.46 25.67 9.34
C VAL A 346 -11.40 25.19 10.78
N SER A 347 -11.86 23.96 11.02
CA SER A 347 -11.80 23.26 12.30
C SER A 347 -11.24 21.86 12.13
N VAL A 348 -10.68 21.28 13.20
CA VAL A 348 -10.17 19.91 13.22
C VAL A 348 -11.12 19.01 13.98
N ALA A 349 -11.63 17.98 13.32
CA ALA A 349 -12.52 16.99 13.94
C ALA A 349 -11.74 15.83 14.57
N GLY A 350 -12.13 15.44 15.78
CA GLY A 350 -11.58 14.27 16.44
C GLY A 350 -10.25 14.52 17.14
N ARG A 351 -9.48 13.42 17.34
CA ARG A 351 -8.16 13.44 17.98
C ARG A 351 -7.08 13.40 16.93
N VAL A 352 -5.95 14.01 17.23
CA VAL A 352 -4.76 14.04 16.37
C VAL A 352 -3.65 13.13 16.91
N ARG A 353 -2.72 12.73 16.05
CA ARG A 353 -1.51 12.02 16.42
C ARG A 353 -0.33 12.99 16.36
N THR A 354 0.64 12.79 17.23
CA THR A 354 1.86 13.61 17.26
C THR A 354 3.10 12.73 17.07
N PHE A 355 4.12 13.31 16.44
CA PHE A 355 5.42 12.67 16.30
C PHE A 355 6.48 13.60 16.88
N PRO A 356 7.55 13.05 17.52
CA PRO A 356 8.67 13.86 17.95
C PRO A 356 9.26 14.64 16.78
N ARG A 357 9.38 15.94 16.89
CA ARG A 357 10.02 16.76 15.85
C ARG A 357 11.52 16.46 15.85
N ALA A 358 12.06 16.02 14.71
CA ALA A 358 13.48 15.82 14.56
C ALA A 358 14.18 17.17 14.84
N ARG A 359 14.89 17.26 15.95
CA ARG A 359 15.76 18.43 16.21
C ARG A 359 16.77 18.50 15.07
N ASP A 360 16.82 19.65 14.38
CA ASP A 360 17.77 19.90 13.29
C ASP A 360 19.16 19.41 13.69
N SER A 361 19.59 18.29 13.13
CA SER A 361 20.94 17.74 13.29
C SER A 361 22.03 18.68 12.74
N ARG A 362 21.66 19.80 12.14
CA ARG A 362 22.58 20.86 11.70
C ARG A 362 23.10 21.75 12.82
N ALA A 363 22.44 21.81 13.98
CA ALA A 363 22.88 22.63 15.10
C ALA A 363 23.95 21.95 15.96
N PHE A 364 24.14 20.64 15.88
CA PHE A 364 25.15 19.93 16.70
C PHE A 364 26.54 19.86 16.07
N ALA A 365 26.66 20.03 14.75
CA ALA A 365 27.95 19.98 14.05
C ALA A 365 28.80 21.25 14.20
N LEU A 366 28.25 22.36 14.73
CA LEU A 366 28.99 23.63 14.91
C LEU A 366 29.56 23.86 16.33
N ARG A 367 29.37 22.91 17.27
CA ARG A 367 29.90 23.07 18.66
C ARG A 367 31.07 22.15 19.02
N THR A 368 31.55 21.29 18.12
CA THR A 368 32.72 20.43 18.40
C THR A 368 33.96 20.73 17.56
N GLY A 369 34.03 21.90 16.98
CA GLY A 369 35.23 22.39 16.26
C GLY A 369 35.96 23.47 17.02
N HIS A 370 36.49 23.18 18.23
CA HIS A 370 37.61 23.88 18.83
C HIS A 370 38.08 23.14 20.09
N ARG A 371 39.06 22.25 19.91
CA ARG A 371 40.32 22.19 20.72
C ARG A 371 41.27 21.21 20.04
#